data_d8a65f90326a62ad7644ea05adaea9de
#
_entry.id   d8a65f90326a62ad7644ea05adaea9de
#
_cell.length_a   1.000
_cell.length_b   1.000
_cell.length_c   1.000
_cell.angle_alpha   90.00
_cell.angle_beta   90.00
_cell.angle_gamma   90.00
#
_symmetry.space_group_name_H-M   'P 1'
#
loop_
_entity.id
_entity.type
_entity.pdbx_description
1 polymer ?
#
loop_
_entity_poly.entity_id
_entity_poly.type
_entity_poly.pdbx_seq_one_letter_code
_entity_poly.pdbx_strand_id
1 'polypeptide(L)'
;MAVTHVLRLAVCRPAARATLHACRGYSKLQVSPYLSERLRVFESFREKQSSRKKAETSEKQLSIRLMDGRTVKGTAGVTTPHFVSQHVRSKGALVSKVNGELWGLGQPLEADCELQLLGFDTVEGKQAAWRTGACVLGGVLEGVFGAEVCREGLSPVTLANQTDTSTLMRLFGVAFPAEKEKNEWERELEEARRRDHRRIGTDQELFFFNDVSPGSCFFMPKGAHIYNTLTNFIKSEYQRRGFNEVVTPTLYTTALWERSGHWEHYSDNMFTVTLEGSQTYALKPMNCPAHCLMFEQRVRSWRELPLRWADFGALHRNELSGALGGLTRVRRFCQDDAHIFCTPDQLEQEIVACLDFVRSVYRVFGFSFHCLLSTRPTPCLGEPEQWDNAEQQLERSLKHFGERWELNPGDGAFYGPKIDIQIKDAIGRQHQCATIQLDFQLPIRFHLQKDGQLHRPVMIHRAVLGSLERMIAILAENFGGKWPLWLSPAQVMVIPVGGNSESYAKQVSLTFNVCVYTVVGDKERESGTVNVRSRRGKQLGRRPIEEVLTSLKQLRDTRSNQDEF
;
A
#
# COMPACT_ATOMS: atom_id res chain seq x y z
N MET A 1 29.35 28.40 -2.16
CA MET A 1 29.47 27.15 -2.90
C MET A 1 28.20 26.95 -3.71
N ALA A 2 28.35 26.92 -5.05
CA ALA A 2 27.23 26.80 -5.95
C ALA A 2 26.62 25.38 -5.84
N VAL A 3 25.37 25.28 -5.43
CA VAL A 3 24.60 24.05 -5.43
C VAL A 3 24.14 23.80 -6.86
N THR A 4 24.76 22.85 -7.53
CA THR A 4 24.38 22.45 -8.89
C THR A 4 23.14 21.57 -8.81
N HIS A 5 21.95 22.16 -8.97
CA HIS A 5 20.70 21.41 -9.05
C HIS A 5 20.51 20.86 -10.46
N VAL A 6 20.53 19.54 -10.61
CA VAL A 6 20.13 18.89 -11.86
C VAL A 6 18.62 18.62 -11.81
N LEU A 7 17.86 19.45 -12.54
CA LEU A 7 16.42 19.29 -12.72
C LEU A 7 16.17 18.40 -13.95
N ARG A 8 15.57 17.21 -13.76
CA ARG A 8 14.92 16.46 -14.86
C ARG A 8 13.42 16.67 -14.78
N LEU A 9 12.87 17.31 -15.80
CA LEU A 9 11.42 17.49 -15.99
C LEU A 9 10.84 16.25 -16.67
N ALA A 10 9.88 15.58 -16.03
CA ALA A 10 9.05 14.57 -16.66
C ALA A 10 7.71 15.19 -17.02
N VAL A 11 7.43 15.36 -18.31
CA VAL A 11 6.15 15.84 -18.83
C VAL A 11 5.27 14.63 -19.14
N CYS A 12 4.20 14.43 -18.37
CA CYS A 12 3.21 13.40 -18.65
C CYS A 12 2.19 13.90 -19.68
N ARG A 13 2.52 13.75 -20.97
CA ARG A 13 1.56 13.61 -22.08
C ARG A 13 2.04 12.53 -23.04
N PRO A 14 1.15 11.72 -23.67
CA PRO A 14 1.57 10.63 -24.54
C PRO A 14 2.18 11.06 -25.89
N ALA A 15 2.37 12.35 -26.17
CA ALA A 15 2.75 12.82 -27.51
C ALA A 15 3.83 13.91 -27.59
N ALA A 16 4.53 14.27 -26.51
CA ALA A 16 5.65 15.24 -26.66
C ALA A 16 6.78 14.93 -25.67
N ARG A 17 7.80 14.21 -26.12
CA ARG A 17 9.12 14.19 -25.49
C ARG A 17 9.84 15.50 -25.83
N ALA A 18 9.69 16.53 -25.01
CA ALA A 18 10.57 17.68 -25.04
C ALA A 18 11.74 17.43 -24.09
N THR A 19 12.89 17.09 -24.62
CA THR A 19 14.16 17.05 -23.90
C THR A 19 14.64 18.49 -23.77
N LEU A 20 14.49 19.11 -22.60
CA LEU A 20 15.13 20.38 -22.29
C LEU A 20 16.64 20.14 -22.16
N HIS A 21 17.40 20.43 -23.21
CA HIS A 21 18.84 20.58 -23.13
C HIS A 21 19.14 21.86 -22.34
N ALA A 22 19.98 21.75 -21.31
CA ALA A 22 20.48 22.91 -20.61
C ALA A 22 21.20 23.83 -21.59
N CYS A 23 20.57 24.96 -21.90
CA CYS A 23 21.19 26.00 -22.73
C CYS A 23 22.36 26.62 -21.96
N ARG A 24 23.59 26.30 -22.36
CA ARG A 24 24.77 27.09 -22.03
C ARG A 24 24.66 28.43 -22.78
N GLY A 25 24.48 29.50 -22.02
CA GLY A 25 24.62 30.85 -22.56
C GLY A 25 23.45 31.79 -22.28
N TYR A 26 23.01 31.96 -21.03
CA TYR A 26 22.17 33.10 -20.67
C TYR A 26 22.96 34.14 -19.86
N SER A 27 23.48 35.14 -20.55
CA SER A 27 23.85 36.42 -19.94
C SER A 27 22.64 37.33 -19.92
N LYS A 28 22.10 37.62 -18.74
CA LYS A 28 20.99 38.52 -18.40
C LYS A 28 19.59 37.94 -18.59
N LEU A 29 19.07 37.32 -17.53
CA LEU A 29 17.64 37.18 -17.29
C LEU A 29 16.97 38.57 -17.27
N GLN A 30 16.14 38.89 -18.27
CA GLN A 30 15.23 40.02 -18.17
C GLN A 30 14.11 39.64 -17.19
N VAL A 31 14.17 40.21 -15.98
CA VAL A 31 13.12 40.00 -14.97
C VAL A 31 11.83 40.62 -15.51
N SER A 32 10.74 39.86 -15.56
CA SER A 32 9.45 40.36 -16.04
C SER A 32 8.99 41.55 -15.15
N PRO A 33 8.28 42.55 -15.70
CA PRO A 33 7.75 43.68 -14.91
C PRO A 33 6.96 43.25 -13.68
N TYR A 34 6.21 42.16 -13.79
CA TYR A 34 5.45 41.52 -12.74
C TYR A 34 6.32 40.99 -11.58
N LEU A 35 7.41 40.31 -11.89
CA LEU A 35 8.39 39.85 -10.89
C LEU A 35 9.09 41.02 -10.21
N SER A 36 9.43 42.06 -10.94
CA SER A 36 10.04 43.28 -10.39
C SER A 36 9.15 43.98 -9.37
N GLU A 37 7.85 44.08 -9.65
CA GLU A 37 6.87 44.66 -8.74
C GLU A 37 6.66 43.81 -7.48
N ARG A 38 6.59 42.47 -7.62
CA ARG A 38 6.53 41.54 -6.47
C ARG A 38 7.76 41.63 -5.59
N LEU A 39 8.95 41.73 -6.17
CA LEU A 39 10.21 41.94 -5.43
C LEU A 39 10.17 43.27 -4.65
N ARG A 40 9.74 44.33 -5.31
CA ARG A 40 9.62 45.66 -4.66
C ARG A 40 8.68 45.62 -3.47
N VAL A 41 7.51 45.00 -3.59
CA VAL A 41 6.54 44.84 -2.51
C VAL A 41 7.14 43.99 -1.39
N PHE A 42 7.78 42.87 -1.71
CA PHE A 42 8.43 42.01 -0.73
C PHE A 42 9.53 42.73 0.06
N GLU A 43 10.41 43.48 -0.63
CA GLU A 43 11.49 44.24 0.00
C GLU A 43 10.97 45.29 0.93
N SER A 44 9.91 46.00 0.53
CA SER A 44 9.23 47.00 1.38
C SER A 44 8.66 46.35 2.66
N PHE A 45 8.04 45.18 2.56
CA PHE A 45 7.56 44.44 3.74
C PHE A 45 8.71 43.95 4.62
N ARG A 46 9.78 43.45 4.03
CA ARG A 46 10.97 42.96 4.75
C ARG A 46 11.66 44.06 5.53
N GLU A 47 11.79 45.27 4.94
CA GLU A 47 12.36 46.44 5.60
C GLU A 47 11.49 46.92 6.78
N LYS A 48 10.17 46.96 6.62
CA LYS A 48 9.23 47.29 7.70
C LYS A 48 9.29 46.29 8.85
N GLN A 49 9.38 44.99 8.57
CA GLN A 49 9.54 43.95 9.59
C GLN A 49 10.90 44.02 10.28
N SER A 50 11.98 44.26 9.52
CA SER A 50 13.34 44.40 10.07
C SER A 50 13.44 45.62 11.01
N SER A 51 12.81 46.72 10.64
CA SER A 51 12.78 47.97 11.46
C SER A 51 11.97 47.78 12.76
N ARG A 52 10.85 47.07 12.73
CA ARG A 52 10.07 46.68 13.92
C ARG A 52 10.86 45.77 14.86
N LYS A 53 11.52 44.73 14.33
CA LYS A 53 12.31 43.79 15.15
C LYS A 53 13.53 44.43 15.79
N LYS A 54 14.19 45.41 15.15
CA LYS A 54 15.32 46.15 15.75
C LYS A 54 14.92 46.99 16.96
N ALA A 55 13.68 47.39 17.05
CA ALA A 55 13.18 48.19 18.18
C ALA A 55 12.82 47.34 19.43
N GLU A 56 12.64 46.03 19.28
CA GLU A 56 12.18 45.11 20.34
C GLU A 56 13.26 44.15 20.87
N THR A 57 14.47 44.08 20.28
CA THR A 57 15.51 43.14 20.67
C THR A 57 16.23 43.58 21.94
N SER A 58 15.81 43.07 23.08
CA SER A 58 16.67 42.95 24.26
C SER A 58 17.73 41.87 24.02
N GLU A 59 18.98 42.08 24.47
CA GLU A 59 20.10 41.15 24.39
C GLU A 59 19.90 39.89 25.27
N LYS A 60 18.74 39.26 25.19
CA LYS A 60 18.42 38.08 26.00
C LYS A 60 19.19 36.86 25.47
N GLN A 61 20.04 36.30 26.29
CA GLN A 61 20.74 35.05 25.99
C GLN A 61 19.78 33.87 26.02
N LEU A 62 19.93 32.96 25.06
CA LEU A 62 19.16 31.71 24.91
C LEU A 62 20.00 30.51 25.19
N SER A 63 19.38 29.49 25.78
CA SER A 63 19.89 28.13 25.92
C SER A 63 19.18 27.21 24.93
N ILE A 64 19.88 26.69 23.93
CA ILE A 64 19.35 25.82 22.87
C ILE A 64 19.85 24.41 23.12
N ARG A 65 18.95 23.50 23.51
CA ARG A 65 19.26 22.10 23.77
C ARG A 65 19.06 21.28 22.49
N LEU A 66 20.07 20.52 22.09
CA LEU A 66 20.01 19.60 20.96
C LEU A 66 19.56 18.21 21.41
N MET A 67 19.05 17.40 20.48
CA MET A 67 18.59 16.02 20.74
C MET A 67 19.69 15.07 21.22
N ASP A 68 20.96 15.40 20.97
CA ASP A 68 22.13 14.64 21.47
C ASP A 68 22.60 15.08 22.85
N GLY A 69 21.85 15.96 23.54
CA GLY A 69 22.12 16.46 24.89
C GLY A 69 23.07 17.65 24.95
N ARG A 70 23.69 18.06 23.84
CA ARG A 70 24.53 19.29 23.80
C ARG A 70 23.66 20.53 23.92
N THR A 71 24.24 21.57 24.56
CA THR A 71 23.58 22.88 24.69
C THR A 71 24.41 23.95 24.00
N VAL A 72 23.76 24.74 23.17
CA VAL A 72 24.36 25.86 22.45
C VAL A 72 23.78 27.18 23.00
N LYS A 73 24.66 28.15 23.29
CA LYS A 73 24.23 29.50 23.67
C LYS A 73 23.94 30.33 22.44
N GLY A 74 22.87 31.11 22.47
CA GLY A 74 22.44 31.99 21.40
C GLY A 74 21.86 33.28 21.93
N THR A 75 21.45 34.17 21.03
CA THR A 75 20.80 35.47 21.35
C THR A 75 19.41 35.46 20.73
N ALA A 76 18.38 35.85 21.53
CA ALA A 76 16.99 35.92 21.10
C ALA A 76 16.83 36.85 19.90
N GLY A 77 16.02 36.43 18.92
CA GLY A 77 15.75 37.23 17.71
C GLY A 77 16.92 37.30 16.70
N VAL A 78 18.09 36.77 17.04
CA VAL A 78 19.31 36.80 16.19
C VAL A 78 19.76 35.40 15.80
N THR A 79 19.89 34.51 16.77
CA THR A 79 20.38 33.13 16.52
C THR A 79 19.36 32.31 15.76
N THR A 80 19.77 31.70 14.66
CA THR A 80 18.92 30.85 13.81
C THR A 80 19.33 29.38 13.90
N PRO A 81 18.44 28.43 13.61
CA PRO A 81 18.80 27.00 13.49
C PRO A 81 19.93 26.76 12.48
N HIS A 82 20.03 27.58 11.42
CA HIS A 82 21.12 27.51 10.45
C HIS A 82 22.47 27.82 11.10
N PHE A 83 22.55 28.89 11.90
CA PHE A 83 23.76 29.21 12.67
C PHE A 83 24.15 28.07 13.61
N VAL A 84 23.18 27.50 14.32
CA VAL A 84 23.41 26.35 15.21
C VAL A 84 23.91 25.15 14.42
N SER A 85 23.32 24.86 13.24
CA SER A 85 23.73 23.74 12.40
C SER A 85 25.19 23.83 11.94
N GLN A 86 25.65 25.04 11.62
CA GLN A 86 27.05 25.31 11.27
C GLN A 86 27.97 25.14 12.49
N HIS A 87 27.56 25.65 13.65
CA HIS A 87 28.33 25.59 14.89
C HIS A 87 28.58 24.15 15.35
N VAL A 88 27.55 23.29 15.26
CA VAL A 88 27.64 21.87 15.63
C VAL A 88 28.15 20.98 14.48
N ARG A 89 28.51 21.56 13.34
CA ARG A 89 28.97 20.87 12.12
C ARG A 89 28.00 19.83 11.60
N SER A 90 26.70 20.03 11.80
CA SER A 90 25.65 19.19 11.22
C SER A 90 25.52 19.50 9.73
N LYS A 91 26.05 18.62 8.88
CA LYS A 91 25.96 18.77 7.42
C LYS A 91 24.63 18.20 6.93
N GLY A 92 23.91 18.97 6.07
CA GLY A 92 22.73 18.47 5.37
C GLY A 92 21.39 18.76 6.06
N ALA A 93 21.34 19.60 7.11
CA ALA A 93 20.08 20.06 7.67
C ALA A 93 19.30 20.90 6.63
N LEU A 94 18.02 20.59 6.44
CA LEU A 94 17.12 21.21 5.46
C LEU A 94 15.98 21.98 6.13
N VAL A 95 15.57 21.52 7.31
CA VAL A 95 14.54 22.13 8.15
C VAL A 95 14.85 21.78 9.60
N SER A 96 14.24 22.44 10.56
CA SER A 96 14.37 22.11 11.98
C SER A 96 12.99 21.95 12.65
N LYS A 97 13.01 21.33 13.84
CA LYS A 97 11.88 21.41 14.79
C LYS A 97 12.34 22.16 16.03
N VAL A 98 11.52 23.07 16.49
CA VAL A 98 11.70 23.83 17.73
C VAL A 98 10.57 23.43 18.66
N ASN A 99 10.90 22.81 19.78
CA ASN A 99 9.92 22.27 20.74
C ASN A 99 8.86 21.35 20.06
N GLY A 100 9.28 20.57 19.06
CA GLY A 100 8.41 19.66 18.30
C GLY A 100 7.71 20.27 17.07
N GLU A 101 7.68 21.59 16.91
CA GLU A 101 7.06 22.27 15.77
C GLU A 101 8.07 22.54 14.65
N LEU A 102 7.61 22.44 13.39
CA LEU A 102 8.46 22.71 12.22
C LEU A 102 8.88 24.19 12.18
N TRP A 103 10.19 24.41 12.00
CA TRP A 103 10.81 25.72 12.03
C TRP A 103 11.81 25.90 10.89
N GLY A 104 11.74 27.03 10.20
CA GLY A 104 12.64 27.33 9.11
C GLY A 104 14.09 27.56 9.60
N LEU A 105 15.08 27.03 8.88
CA LEU A 105 16.49 27.18 9.25
C LEU A 105 16.96 28.63 9.37
N GLY A 106 16.38 29.55 8.58
CA GLY A 106 16.69 30.98 8.60
C GLY A 106 15.84 31.81 9.56
N GLN A 107 14.91 31.20 10.27
CA GLN A 107 14.02 31.91 11.19
C GLN A 107 14.68 32.02 12.57
N PRO A 108 14.78 33.22 13.16
CA PRO A 108 15.39 33.41 14.47
C PRO A 108 14.64 32.69 15.61
N LEU A 109 15.40 32.23 16.59
CA LEU A 109 14.88 31.67 17.84
C LEU A 109 14.58 32.77 18.83
N GLU A 110 13.46 32.68 19.54
CA GLU A 110 12.94 33.76 20.40
C GLU A 110 13.03 33.44 21.90
N ALA A 111 13.13 32.16 22.26
CA ALA A 111 13.19 31.67 23.64
C ALA A 111 14.08 30.43 23.75
N ASP A 112 14.38 30.03 25.00
CA ASP A 112 15.01 28.76 25.30
C ASP A 112 14.22 27.63 24.66
N CYS A 113 14.89 26.70 23.99
CA CYS A 113 14.20 25.70 23.20
C CYS A 113 14.99 24.40 23.05
N GLU A 114 14.25 23.36 22.69
CA GLU A 114 14.81 22.13 22.19
C GLU A 114 14.83 22.18 20.65
N LEU A 115 15.99 21.95 20.07
CA LEU A 115 16.21 22.05 18.62
C LEU A 115 16.59 20.69 18.03
N GLN A 116 15.81 20.26 17.06
CA GLN A 116 16.10 19.10 16.22
C GLN A 116 16.39 19.55 14.78
N LEU A 117 17.55 19.18 14.24
CA LEU A 117 17.92 19.45 12.85
C LEU A 117 17.54 18.24 11.99
N LEU A 118 16.82 18.47 10.89
CA LEU A 118 16.28 17.42 10.02
C LEU A 118 16.90 17.51 8.63
N GLY A 119 17.45 16.37 8.17
CA GLY A 119 18.04 16.20 6.85
C GLY A 119 17.13 15.53 5.85
N PHE A 120 17.66 15.20 4.67
CA PHE A 120 16.93 14.52 3.60
C PHE A 120 16.58 13.05 3.91
N ASP A 121 17.13 12.49 4.95
CA ASP A 121 16.82 11.17 5.52
C ASP A 121 15.47 11.12 6.26
N THR A 122 14.91 12.29 6.60
CA THR A 122 13.62 12.42 7.28
C THR A 122 12.49 12.80 6.31
N VAL A 123 11.24 12.50 6.67
CA VAL A 123 10.06 12.84 5.87
C VAL A 123 9.92 14.36 5.72
N GLU A 124 10.05 15.08 6.83
CA GLU A 124 9.94 16.54 6.87
C GLU A 124 11.08 17.23 6.10
N GLY A 125 12.29 16.70 6.18
CA GLY A 125 13.43 17.19 5.42
C GLY A 125 13.25 16.99 3.92
N LYS A 126 12.74 15.84 3.48
CA LYS A 126 12.36 15.59 2.07
C LYS A 126 11.31 16.58 1.59
N GLN A 127 10.25 16.77 2.38
CA GLN A 127 9.17 17.72 2.05
C GLN A 127 9.69 19.17 1.94
N ALA A 128 10.57 19.59 2.83
CA ALA A 128 11.19 20.91 2.80
C ALA A 128 12.06 21.10 1.54
N ALA A 129 12.86 20.09 1.17
CA ALA A 129 13.67 20.10 -0.05
C ALA A 129 12.80 20.19 -1.30
N TRP A 130 11.74 19.39 -1.40
CA TRP A 130 10.83 19.39 -2.56
C TRP A 130 10.02 20.69 -2.67
N ARG A 131 9.57 21.25 -1.55
CA ARG A 131 8.92 22.56 -1.53
C ARG A 131 9.85 23.66 -2.01
N THR A 132 11.10 23.66 -1.56
CA THR A 132 12.13 24.60 -2.03
C THR A 132 12.42 24.40 -3.51
N GLY A 133 12.57 23.17 -3.97
CA GLY A 133 12.75 22.83 -5.39
C GLY A 133 11.60 23.31 -6.26
N ALA A 134 10.36 23.15 -5.80
CA ALA A 134 9.17 23.66 -6.51
C ALA A 134 9.17 25.20 -6.60
N CYS A 135 9.59 25.89 -5.53
CA CYS A 135 9.73 27.35 -5.55
C CYS A 135 10.79 27.82 -6.53
N VAL A 136 11.96 27.15 -6.56
CA VAL A 136 13.04 27.46 -7.52
C VAL A 136 12.59 27.20 -8.95
N LEU A 137 11.92 26.07 -9.20
CA LEU A 137 11.37 25.75 -10.51
C LEU A 137 10.34 26.79 -10.97
N GLY A 138 9.42 27.19 -10.09
CA GLY A 138 8.45 28.24 -10.37
C GLY A 138 9.13 29.56 -10.76
N GLY A 139 10.14 30.00 -10.00
CA GLY A 139 10.90 31.20 -10.34
C GLY A 139 11.64 31.13 -11.68
N VAL A 140 12.18 29.95 -12.04
CA VAL A 140 12.81 29.73 -13.34
C VAL A 140 11.76 29.80 -14.48
N LEU A 141 10.59 29.18 -14.30
CA LEU A 141 9.52 29.20 -15.29
C LEU A 141 8.96 30.62 -15.50
N GLU A 142 8.76 31.38 -14.44
CA GLU A 142 8.36 32.80 -14.51
C GLU A 142 9.45 33.66 -15.19
N GLY A 143 10.72 33.48 -14.78
CA GLY A 143 11.82 34.32 -15.27
C GLY A 143 12.29 34.00 -16.69
N VAL A 144 12.25 32.72 -17.12
CA VAL A 144 12.78 32.28 -18.42
C VAL A 144 11.68 32.19 -19.48
N PHE A 145 10.48 31.76 -19.09
CA PHE A 145 9.40 31.50 -20.03
C PHE A 145 8.24 32.50 -19.92
N GLY A 146 8.30 33.47 -19.00
CA GLY A 146 7.23 34.46 -18.77
C GLY A 146 5.91 33.83 -18.35
N ALA A 147 5.96 32.64 -17.74
CA ALA A 147 4.79 31.90 -17.34
C ALA A 147 4.19 32.46 -16.05
N GLU A 148 2.87 32.54 -15.95
CA GLU A 148 2.20 32.82 -14.69
C GLU A 148 2.09 31.53 -13.87
N VAL A 149 2.74 31.51 -12.68
CA VAL A 149 2.78 30.36 -11.80
C VAL A 149 1.75 30.50 -10.70
N CYS A 150 0.70 29.68 -10.76
CA CYS A 150 -0.26 29.52 -9.68
C CYS A 150 0.24 28.46 -8.70
N ARG A 151 0.30 28.80 -7.39
CA ARG A 151 0.73 27.88 -6.32
C ARG A 151 -0.46 27.39 -5.54
N GLU A 152 -0.61 26.08 -5.48
CA GLU A 152 -1.52 25.42 -4.55
C GLU A 152 -0.73 24.44 -3.67
N GLY A 153 -0.48 24.83 -2.41
CA GLY A 153 0.04 23.96 -1.35
C GLY A 153 1.36 23.23 -1.62
N LEU A 154 1.47 21.99 -1.16
CA LEU A 154 2.58 21.03 -1.39
C LEU A 154 2.53 20.35 -2.77
N SER A 155 1.62 20.77 -3.60
CA SER A 155 1.29 20.20 -4.91
C SER A 155 2.05 20.86 -6.06
N PRO A 156 2.05 20.25 -7.24
CA PRO A 156 2.83 20.66 -8.40
C PRO A 156 2.60 22.12 -8.79
N VAL A 157 3.61 22.73 -9.38
CA VAL A 157 3.53 24.06 -9.96
C VAL A 157 2.54 24.03 -11.13
N THR A 158 1.50 24.87 -11.07
CA THR A 158 0.50 25.00 -12.13
C THR A 158 0.81 26.24 -12.96
N LEU A 159 0.88 26.10 -14.27
CA LEU A 159 1.12 27.17 -15.22
C LEU A 159 -0.20 27.58 -15.88
N ALA A 160 -0.50 28.89 -15.91
CA ALA A 160 -1.54 29.45 -16.74
C ALA A 160 -0.92 29.97 -18.04
N ASN A 161 -1.52 29.65 -19.18
CA ASN A 161 -1.11 30.20 -20.47
C ASN A 161 -1.97 31.44 -20.76
N GLN A 162 -1.34 32.58 -21.04
CA GLN A 162 -2.04 33.87 -21.25
C GLN A 162 -3.00 33.89 -22.45
N THR A 163 -2.90 32.92 -23.36
CA THR A 163 -3.71 32.89 -24.58
C THR A 163 -4.92 31.98 -24.54
N ASP A 164 -5.02 31.11 -23.53
CA ASP A 164 -6.14 30.19 -23.40
C ASP A 164 -6.42 29.91 -21.91
N THR A 165 -7.45 30.54 -21.38
CA THR A 165 -7.85 30.46 -19.98
C THR A 165 -8.39 29.08 -19.56
N SER A 166 -8.47 28.11 -20.46
CA SER A 166 -9.07 26.79 -20.23
C SER A 166 -8.09 25.68 -19.90
N THR A 167 -6.77 25.85 -20.07
CA THR A 167 -5.79 24.76 -19.92
C THR A 167 -4.71 25.11 -18.90
N LEU A 168 -4.91 24.62 -17.67
CA LEU A 168 -3.87 24.62 -16.62
C LEU A 168 -2.93 23.42 -16.83
N MET A 169 -1.63 23.66 -16.96
CA MET A 169 -0.62 22.60 -17.04
C MET A 169 -0.03 22.34 -15.66
N ARG A 170 -0.11 21.10 -15.18
CA ARG A 170 0.55 20.68 -13.95
C ARG A 170 1.95 20.13 -14.26
N LEU A 171 2.96 20.66 -13.56
CA LEU A 171 4.32 20.16 -13.60
C LEU A 171 4.65 19.42 -12.32
N PHE A 172 5.12 18.19 -12.47
CA PHE A 172 5.60 17.36 -11.37
C PHE A 172 7.11 17.24 -11.46
N GLY A 173 7.80 17.40 -10.34
CA GLY A 173 9.24 17.24 -10.26
C GLY A 173 9.67 16.72 -8.90
N VAL A 174 10.87 16.14 -8.85
CA VAL A 174 11.55 15.71 -7.63
C VAL A 174 12.89 16.43 -7.58
N ALA A 175 13.22 17.04 -6.44
CA ALA A 175 14.49 17.71 -6.21
C ALA A 175 15.31 16.95 -5.18
N PHE A 176 16.63 16.92 -5.36
CA PHE A 176 17.57 16.26 -4.46
C PHE A 176 18.65 17.26 -4.02
N PRO A 177 19.12 17.21 -2.77
CA PRO A 177 20.17 18.11 -2.27
C PRO A 177 21.55 17.80 -2.87
N ALA A 178 21.81 16.55 -3.28
CA ALA A 178 23.03 16.15 -3.93
C ALA A 178 22.78 15.01 -4.95
N GLU A 179 23.78 14.76 -5.79
CA GLU A 179 23.69 13.74 -6.85
C GLU A 179 23.64 12.32 -6.30
N LYS A 180 24.19 12.10 -5.12
CA LYS A 180 24.16 10.80 -4.44
C LYS A 180 22.72 10.36 -4.17
N GLU A 181 21.91 11.22 -3.57
CA GLU A 181 20.51 10.94 -3.22
C GLU A 181 19.65 10.76 -4.48
N LYS A 182 19.96 11.52 -5.55
CA LYS A 182 19.33 11.33 -6.86
C LYS A 182 19.63 9.95 -7.43
N ASN A 183 20.90 9.53 -7.43
CA ASN A 183 21.32 8.23 -7.96
C ASN A 183 20.76 7.07 -7.13
N GLU A 184 20.65 7.22 -5.81
CA GLU A 184 19.95 6.26 -4.93
C GLU A 184 18.48 6.15 -5.31
N TRP A 185 17.78 7.27 -5.44
CA TRP A 185 16.39 7.30 -5.85
C TRP A 185 16.16 6.73 -7.26
N GLU A 186 17.01 7.05 -8.24
CA GLU A 186 16.93 6.49 -9.59
C GLU A 186 17.11 4.96 -9.57
N ARG A 187 17.99 4.45 -8.73
CA ARG A 187 18.19 3.01 -8.54
C ARG A 187 16.96 2.36 -7.88
N GLU A 188 16.42 2.96 -6.84
CA GLU A 188 15.19 2.49 -6.18
C GLU A 188 13.99 2.50 -7.15
N LEU A 189 13.87 3.55 -7.97
CA LEU A 189 12.82 3.65 -8.97
C LEU A 189 12.96 2.56 -10.06
N GLU A 190 14.18 2.28 -10.51
CA GLU A 190 14.43 1.22 -11.48
C GLU A 190 14.14 -0.16 -10.88
N GLU A 191 14.52 -0.40 -9.63
CA GLU A 191 14.19 -1.64 -8.93
C GLU A 191 12.68 -1.78 -8.73
N ALA A 192 11.97 -0.70 -8.37
CA ALA A 192 10.52 -0.69 -8.27
C ALA A 192 9.85 -1.02 -9.63
N ARG A 193 10.37 -0.46 -10.73
CA ARG A 193 9.89 -0.78 -12.09
C ARG A 193 10.13 -2.23 -12.49
N ARG A 194 11.27 -2.79 -12.11
CA ARG A 194 11.56 -4.22 -12.36
C ARG A 194 10.62 -5.12 -11.59
N ARG A 195 10.21 -4.71 -10.40
CA ARG A 195 9.31 -5.46 -9.52
C ARG A 195 7.83 -5.18 -9.77
N ASP A 196 7.48 -4.27 -10.67
CA ASP A 196 6.08 -3.99 -11.00
C ASP A 196 5.36 -5.27 -11.43
N HIS A 197 4.31 -5.64 -10.71
CA HIS A 197 3.54 -6.87 -10.96
C HIS A 197 2.96 -6.93 -12.37
N ARG A 198 2.66 -5.79 -13.00
CA ARG A 198 2.15 -5.72 -14.38
C ARG A 198 3.20 -6.18 -15.37
N ARG A 199 4.45 -5.74 -15.17
CA ARG A 199 5.60 -6.18 -15.96
C ARG A 199 5.89 -7.66 -15.74
N ILE A 200 5.97 -8.09 -14.49
CA ILE A 200 6.17 -9.52 -14.14
C ILE A 200 5.07 -10.37 -14.75
N GLY A 201 3.81 -9.92 -14.66
CA GLY A 201 2.66 -10.60 -15.24
C GLY A 201 2.77 -10.82 -16.73
N THR A 202 3.21 -9.80 -17.46
CA THR A 202 3.43 -9.87 -18.91
C THR A 202 4.64 -10.75 -19.25
N ASP A 203 5.80 -10.48 -18.62
CA ASP A 203 7.06 -11.17 -18.91
C ASP A 203 6.98 -12.68 -18.63
N GLN A 204 6.17 -13.11 -17.63
CA GLN A 204 5.97 -14.50 -17.25
C GLN A 204 4.68 -15.11 -17.80
N GLU A 205 3.91 -14.39 -18.59
CA GLU A 205 2.62 -14.83 -19.16
C GLU A 205 1.63 -15.27 -18.06
N LEU A 206 1.51 -14.48 -16.99
CA LEU A 206 0.64 -14.79 -15.87
C LEU A 206 -0.78 -14.25 -16.07
N PHE A 207 -0.88 -13.01 -16.51
CA PHE A 207 -2.15 -12.31 -16.69
C PHE A 207 -2.00 -11.08 -17.60
N PHE A 208 -3.14 -10.59 -18.07
CA PHE A 208 -3.23 -9.35 -18.83
C PHE A 208 -4.53 -8.61 -18.55
N PHE A 209 -4.58 -7.34 -18.94
CA PHE A 209 -5.78 -6.49 -18.93
C PHE A 209 -6.16 -6.13 -20.36
N ASN A 210 -7.46 -5.95 -20.61
CA ASN A 210 -7.98 -5.57 -21.91
C ASN A 210 -9.09 -4.53 -21.76
N ASP A 211 -9.17 -3.60 -22.70
CA ASP A 211 -10.14 -2.50 -22.68
C ASP A 211 -11.59 -2.95 -22.86
N VAL A 212 -11.83 -4.18 -23.32
CA VAL A 212 -13.18 -4.75 -23.38
C VAL A 212 -13.74 -5.08 -21.99
N SER A 213 -12.87 -5.20 -20.97
CA SER A 213 -13.27 -5.41 -19.58
C SER A 213 -12.36 -4.62 -18.63
N PRO A 214 -12.49 -3.27 -18.63
CA PRO A 214 -11.58 -2.40 -17.90
C PRO A 214 -11.68 -2.63 -16.40
N GLY A 215 -10.53 -2.86 -15.75
CA GLY A 215 -10.46 -3.16 -14.32
C GLY A 215 -10.75 -4.62 -13.98
N SER A 216 -10.84 -5.52 -14.96
CA SER A 216 -10.93 -6.97 -14.76
C SER A 216 -9.70 -7.66 -15.33
N CYS A 217 -9.13 -8.58 -14.59
CA CYS A 217 -7.91 -9.29 -14.97
C CYS A 217 -8.23 -10.61 -15.68
N PHE A 218 -7.51 -10.89 -16.76
CA PHE A 218 -7.52 -12.19 -17.43
C PHE A 218 -6.30 -13.00 -16.97
N PHE A 219 -6.52 -14.07 -16.22
CA PHE A 219 -5.44 -14.96 -15.79
C PHE A 219 -5.16 -16.03 -16.85
N MET A 220 -3.90 -16.07 -17.33
CA MET A 220 -3.40 -17.11 -18.22
C MET A 220 -3.12 -18.41 -17.44
N PRO A 221 -2.88 -19.55 -18.07
CA PRO A 221 -2.70 -20.83 -17.36
C PRO A 221 -1.69 -20.79 -16.22
N LYS A 222 -0.55 -20.13 -16.40
CA LYS A 222 0.47 -19.96 -15.35
C LYS A 222 -0.04 -19.10 -14.20
N GLY A 223 -0.74 -18.01 -14.50
CA GLY A 223 -1.35 -17.15 -13.50
C GLY A 223 -2.51 -17.83 -12.77
N ALA A 224 -3.33 -18.60 -13.49
CA ALA A 224 -4.41 -19.40 -12.91
C ALA A 224 -3.88 -20.45 -11.92
N HIS A 225 -2.70 -21.03 -12.20
CA HIS A 225 -2.03 -21.92 -11.24
C HIS A 225 -1.73 -21.21 -9.91
N ILE A 226 -1.12 -20.01 -9.97
CA ILE A 226 -0.83 -19.22 -8.77
C ILE A 226 -2.12 -18.86 -8.04
N TYR A 227 -3.12 -18.38 -8.78
CA TYR A 227 -4.43 -18.00 -8.25
C TYR A 227 -5.09 -19.17 -7.51
N ASN A 228 -5.18 -20.34 -8.14
CA ASN A 228 -5.81 -21.52 -7.54
C ASN A 228 -5.00 -22.07 -6.36
N THR A 229 -3.67 -22.06 -6.43
CA THR A 229 -2.81 -22.48 -5.33
C THR A 229 -3.00 -21.59 -4.10
N LEU A 230 -3.04 -20.27 -4.29
CA LEU A 230 -3.30 -19.32 -3.22
C LEU A 230 -4.72 -19.47 -2.65
N THR A 231 -5.72 -19.69 -3.53
CA THR A 231 -7.11 -19.94 -3.13
C THR A 231 -7.22 -21.21 -2.29
N ASN A 232 -6.61 -22.30 -2.73
CA ASN A 232 -6.62 -23.57 -1.99
C ASN A 232 -5.89 -23.46 -0.66
N PHE A 233 -4.79 -22.72 -0.62
CA PHE A 233 -4.07 -22.44 0.61
C PHE A 233 -4.97 -21.73 1.62
N ILE A 234 -5.57 -20.59 1.24
CA ILE A 234 -6.37 -19.81 2.18
C ILE A 234 -7.64 -20.58 2.61
N LYS A 235 -8.31 -21.29 1.69
CA LYS A 235 -9.45 -22.14 2.03
C LYS A 235 -9.09 -23.21 3.07
N SER A 236 -7.92 -23.86 2.92
CA SER A 236 -7.46 -24.86 3.89
C SER A 236 -7.18 -24.24 5.27
N GLU A 237 -6.69 -23.00 5.31
CA GLU A 237 -6.46 -22.28 6.55
C GLU A 237 -7.78 -21.87 7.25
N TYR A 238 -8.81 -21.49 6.47
CA TYR A 238 -10.16 -21.23 6.98
C TYR A 238 -10.79 -22.50 7.57
N GLN A 239 -10.74 -23.60 6.82
CA GLN A 239 -11.31 -24.86 7.25
C GLN A 239 -10.68 -25.36 8.56
N ARG A 240 -9.34 -25.27 8.69
CA ARG A 240 -8.64 -25.64 9.93
C ARG A 240 -9.07 -24.84 11.16
N ARG A 241 -9.62 -23.63 10.95
CA ARG A 241 -10.10 -22.73 12.01
C ARG A 241 -11.60 -22.80 12.23
N GLY A 242 -12.26 -23.81 11.65
CA GLY A 242 -13.70 -24.04 11.84
C GLY A 242 -14.60 -23.09 11.08
N PHE A 243 -14.13 -22.51 9.97
CA PHE A 243 -15.02 -21.78 9.06
C PHE A 243 -15.68 -22.74 8.08
N ASN A 244 -16.97 -22.54 7.85
CA ASN A 244 -17.72 -23.24 6.82
C ASN A 244 -17.74 -22.38 5.54
N GLU A 245 -17.37 -22.98 4.41
CA GLU A 245 -17.49 -22.31 3.12
C GLU A 245 -18.95 -22.22 2.72
N VAL A 246 -19.35 -21.04 2.25
CA VAL A 246 -20.69 -20.77 1.72
C VAL A 246 -20.58 -20.12 0.34
N VAL A 247 -21.64 -20.21 -0.46
CA VAL A 247 -21.72 -19.60 -1.78
C VAL A 247 -23.01 -18.80 -1.87
N THR A 248 -22.89 -17.54 -2.22
CA THR A 248 -24.04 -16.63 -2.34
C THR A 248 -24.19 -16.11 -3.77
N PRO A 249 -25.41 -15.73 -4.20
CA PRO A 249 -25.64 -15.15 -5.52
C PRO A 249 -24.77 -13.91 -5.77
N THR A 250 -24.53 -13.60 -7.04
CA THR A 250 -23.75 -12.41 -7.43
C THR A 250 -24.63 -11.20 -7.68
N LEU A 251 -25.89 -11.41 -8.08
CA LEU A 251 -26.83 -10.37 -8.48
C LEU A 251 -28.03 -10.35 -7.54
N TYR A 252 -28.38 -9.17 -7.03
CA TYR A 252 -29.51 -8.95 -6.12
C TYR A 252 -30.32 -7.73 -6.55
N THR A 253 -31.61 -7.68 -6.19
CA THR A 253 -32.40 -6.47 -6.30
C THR A 253 -31.88 -5.39 -5.35
N THR A 254 -32.12 -4.11 -5.68
CA THR A 254 -31.72 -2.97 -4.84
C THR A 254 -32.29 -3.04 -3.43
N ALA A 255 -33.43 -3.72 -3.24
CA ALA A 255 -34.04 -3.88 -1.92
C ALA A 255 -33.13 -4.49 -0.85
N LEU A 256 -32.21 -5.40 -1.23
CA LEU A 256 -31.21 -5.92 -0.29
C LEU A 256 -30.25 -4.84 0.18
N TRP A 257 -29.82 -3.99 -0.74
CA TRP A 257 -28.85 -2.93 -0.49
C TRP A 257 -29.47 -1.75 0.27
N GLU A 258 -30.76 -1.47 0.03
CA GLU A 258 -31.56 -0.51 0.80
C GLU A 258 -31.73 -1.00 2.24
N ARG A 259 -32.14 -2.26 2.43
CA ARG A 259 -32.29 -2.87 3.75
C ARG A 259 -31.00 -2.82 4.55
N SER A 260 -29.87 -3.12 3.93
CA SER A 260 -28.55 -3.12 4.60
C SER A 260 -27.95 -1.73 4.79
N GLY A 261 -28.51 -0.69 4.17
CA GLY A 261 -27.97 0.68 4.18
C GLY A 261 -26.85 0.95 3.18
N HIS A 262 -26.41 -0.07 2.43
CA HIS A 262 -25.36 0.11 1.43
C HIS A 262 -25.81 0.98 0.27
N TRP A 263 -27.09 0.98 -0.08
CA TRP A 263 -27.62 1.80 -1.17
C TRP A 263 -27.41 3.29 -0.91
N GLU A 264 -27.68 3.74 0.30
CA GLU A 264 -27.54 5.13 0.71
C GLU A 264 -26.07 5.61 0.72
N HIS A 265 -25.14 4.75 1.12
CA HIS A 265 -23.75 5.14 1.36
C HIS A 265 -22.75 4.62 0.32
N TYR A 266 -23.18 3.73 -0.59
CA TYR A 266 -22.25 3.01 -1.47
C TYR A 266 -22.77 2.80 -2.90
N SER A 267 -23.94 3.32 -3.27
CA SER A 267 -24.56 3.13 -4.59
C SER A 267 -23.68 3.56 -5.76
N ASP A 268 -22.93 4.65 -5.63
CA ASP A 268 -22.02 5.15 -6.65
C ASP A 268 -20.90 4.15 -7.00
N ASN A 269 -20.55 3.28 -6.06
CA ASN A 269 -19.54 2.23 -6.22
C ASN A 269 -20.13 0.88 -6.64
N MET A 270 -21.41 0.82 -7.01
CA MET A 270 -22.08 -0.43 -7.41
C MET A 270 -22.36 -0.45 -8.92
N PHE A 271 -22.19 -1.62 -9.54
CA PHE A 271 -22.68 -1.86 -10.89
C PHE A 271 -24.15 -2.23 -10.84
N THR A 272 -24.97 -1.47 -11.56
CA THR A 272 -26.42 -1.70 -11.63
C THR A 272 -26.84 -2.16 -13.01
N VAL A 273 -27.89 -2.99 -13.06
CA VAL A 273 -28.53 -3.49 -14.28
C VAL A 273 -30.02 -3.28 -14.14
N THR A 274 -30.63 -2.53 -15.04
CA THR A 274 -32.09 -2.37 -15.09
C THR A 274 -32.65 -3.32 -16.13
N LEU A 275 -33.56 -4.21 -15.70
CA LEU A 275 -34.25 -5.15 -16.59
C LEU A 275 -35.59 -4.55 -17.08
N GLU A 276 -36.20 -5.21 -18.07
CA GLU A 276 -37.55 -4.88 -18.51
C GLU A 276 -38.52 -4.87 -17.34
N GLY A 277 -39.34 -3.83 -17.19
CA GLY A 277 -40.23 -3.68 -16.06
C GLY A 277 -39.75 -2.78 -14.91
N SER A 278 -38.68 -2.00 -15.12
CA SER A 278 -38.16 -1.01 -14.17
C SER A 278 -37.50 -1.58 -12.89
N GLN A 279 -37.35 -2.89 -12.77
CA GLN A 279 -36.67 -3.47 -11.62
C GLN A 279 -35.14 -3.36 -11.78
N THR A 280 -34.51 -2.71 -10.81
CA THR A 280 -33.05 -2.53 -10.80
C THR A 280 -32.40 -3.60 -9.92
N TYR A 281 -31.35 -4.18 -10.47
CA TYR A 281 -30.47 -5.13 -9.80
C TYR A 281 -29.09 -4.52 -9.66
N ALA A 282 -28.32 -5.01 -8.68
CA ALA A 282 -26.92 -4.63 -8.52
C ALA A 282 -26.04 -5.86 -8.29
N LEU A 283 -24.85 -5.83 -8.86
CA LEU A 283 -23.81 -6.81 -8.58
C LEU A 283 -23.27 -6.59 -7.15
N LYS A 284 -23.05 -7.67 -6.41
CA LYS A 284 -22.58 -7.58 -5.02
C LYS A 284 -21.19 -6.94 -4.91
N PRO A 285 -21.04 -5.84 -4.15
CA PRO A 285 -19.75 -5.26 -3.80
C PRO A 285 -19.12 -5.89 -2.53
N MET A 286 -19.93 -6.63 -1.76
CA MET A 286 -19.59 -7.34 -0.51
C MET A 286 -20.57 -8.48 -0.26
N ASN A 287 -20.20 -9.42 0.64
CA ASN A 287 -21.03 -10.59 0.95
C ASN A 287 -21.88 -10.43 2.22
N CYS A 288 -21.62 -9.43 3.05
CA CYS A 288 -22.22 -9.29 4.37
C CYS A 288 -23.76 -9.31 4.39
N PRO A 289 -24.50 -8.60 3.49
CA PRO A 289 -25.95 -8.67 3.50
C PRO A 289 -26.50 -10.06 3.15
N ALA A 290 -25.80 -10.79 2.25
CA ALA A 290 -26.18 -12.15 1.90
C ALA A 290 -26.02 -13.12 3.08
N HIS A 291 -24.94 -12.99 3.84
CA HIS A 291 -24.75 -13.80 5.05
C HIS A 291 -25.78 -13.46 6.14
N CYS A 292 -26.22 -12.21 6.24
CA CYS A 292 -27.34 -11.85 7.12
C CYS A 292 -28.66 -12.53 6.70
N LEU A 293 -28.97 -12.57 5.38
CA LEU A 293 -30.12 -13.32 4.88
C LEU A 293 -30.04 -14.81 5.22
N MET A 294 -28.84 -15.41 5.07
CA MET A 294 -28.63 -16.81 5.43
C MET A 294 -28.78 -17.06 6.93
N PHE A 295 -28.36 -16.11 7.77
CA PHE A 295 -28.56 -16.22 9.22
C PHE A 295 -30.03 -16.13 9.60
N GLU A 296 -30.79 -15.20 9.00
CA GLU A 296 -32.19 -14.95 9.24
C GLU A 296 -33.08 -16.14 8.81
N GLN A 297 -32.60 -17.02 7.91
CA GLN A 297 -33.39 -18.10 7.33
C GLN A 297 -34.04 -19.05 8.35
N ARG A 298 -33.47 -19.15 9.56
CA ARG A 298 -34.05 -19.88 10.67
C ARG A 298 -33.66 -19.30 12.02
N VAL A 299 -34.43 -19.57 13.04
CA VAL A 299 -34.05 -19.26 14.44
C VAL A 299 -32.78 -20.04 14.80
N ARG A 300 -31.83 -19.37 15.40
CA ARG A 300 -30.54 -19.94 15.81
C ARG A 300 -30.46 -20.05 17.32
N SER A 301 -29.98 -21.18 17.83
CA SER A 301 -29.62 -21.30 19.24
C SER A 301 -28.32 -20.57 19.55
N TRP A 302 -28.20 -19.98 20.75
CA TRP A 302 -26.96 -19.40 21.22
C TRP A 302 -25.81 -20.42 21.27
N ARG A 303 -26.12 -21.72 21.39
CA ARG A 303 -25.14 -22.81 21.37
C ARG A 303 -24.52 -23.06 19.99
N GLU A 304 -25.11 -22.53 18.95
CA GLU A 304 -24.54 -22.57 17.59
C GLU A 304 -23.49 -21.48 17.36
N LEU A 305 -23.40 -20.50 18.27
CA LEU A 305 -22.44 -19.40 18.18
C LEU A 305 -21.11 -19.77 18.88
N PRO A 306 -19.97 -19.39 18.33
CA PRO A 306 -19.77 -18.52 17.17
C PRO A 306 -20.00 -19.27 15.86
N LEU A 307 -20.78 -18.68 14.94
CA LEU A 307 -21.01 -19.19 13.60
C LEU A 307 -20.06 -18.48 12.62
N ARG A 308 -19.22 -19.24 11.92
CA ARG A 308 -18.16 -18.71 11.05
C ARG A 308 -18.40 -19.14 9.61
N TRP A 309 -18.69 -18.19 8.72
CA TRP A 309 -18.90 -18.42 7.30
C TRP A 309 -17.88 -17.68 6.46
N ALA A 310 -17.37 -18.32 5.39
CA ALA A 310 -16.45 -17.76 4.43
C ALA A 310 -17.00 -17.91 3.02
N ASP A 311 -17.04 -16.81 2.26
CA ASP A 311 -17.43 -16.77 0.85
C ASP A 311 -16.25 -16.28 0.00
N PHE A 312 -15.85 -17.09 -0.96
CA PHE A 312 -14.76 -16.80 -1.89
C PHE A 312 -15.29 -16.36 -3.27
N GLY A 313 -16.54 -15.96 -3.34
CA GLY A 313 -17.19 -15.50 -4.56
C GLY A 313 -16.65 -14.17 -5.08
N ALA A 314 -16.91 -13.92 -6.38
CA ALA A 314 -16.51 -12.69 -7.01
C ALA A 314 -17.34 -11.50 -6.53
N LEU A 315 -16.65 -10.40 -6.24
CA LEU A 315 -17.20 -9.10 -5.88
C LEU A 315 -16.93 -8.09 -6.99
N HIS A 316 -17.79 -7.07 -7.09
CA HIS A 316 -17.75 -6.08 -8.14
C HIS A 316 -17.87 -4.67 -7.55
N ARG A 317 -16.91 -3.80 -7.86
CA ARG A 317 -16.94 -2.39 -7.43
C ARG A 317 -16.71 -1.48 -8.61
N ASN A 318 -17.55 -0.47 -8.78
CA ASN A 318 -17.43 0.53 -9.83
C ASN A 318 -16.34 1.55 -9.51
N GLU A 319 -15.10 1.08 -9.49
CA GLU A 319 -13.94 1.94 -9.25
C GLU A 319 -13.73 2.91 -10.41
N LEU A 320 -13.35 4.15 -10.09
CA LEU A 320 -13.02 5.17 -11.10
C LEU A 320 -11.84 4.70 -11.96
N SER A 321 -11.90 4.94 -13.27
CA SER A 321 -10.86 4.50 -14.21
C SER A 321 -9.46 5.01 -13.85
N GLY A 322 -9.34 6.23 -13.31
CA GLY A 322 -8.07 6.80 -12.86
C GLY A 322 -7.51 6.19 -11.57
N ALA A 323 -8.32 5.44 -10.84
CA ALA A 323 -7.91 4.77 -9.60
C ALA A 323 -7.43 3.33 -9.83
N LEU A 324 -7.62 2.77 -11.03
CA LEU A 324 -7.21 1.40 -11.34
C LEU A 324 -5.69 1.25 -11.31
N GLY A 325 -5.19 0.22 -10.65
CA GLY A 325 -3.75 0.02 -10.39
C GLY A 325 -3.25 -1.39 -10.72
N GLY A 326 -3.55 -1.93 -11.90
CA GLY A 326 -3.26 -3.32 -12.19
C GLY A 326 -4.06 -4.24 -11.27
N LEU A 327 -3.43 -5.25 -10.66
CA LEU A 327 -4.10 -6.16 -9.71
C LEU A 327 -4.33 -5.53 -8.33
N THR A 328 -3.67 -4.43 -7.99
CA THR A 328 -3.82 -3.81 -6.66
C THR A 328 -5.15 -3.12 -6.47
N ARG A 329 -5.78 -2.65 -7.56
CA ARG A 329 -7.11 -2.06 -7.55
C ARG A 329 -7.86 -2.39 -8.85
N VAL A 330 -8.85 -3.22 -8.73
CA VAL A 330 -9.63 -3.79 -9.84
C VAL A 330 -11.13 -3.59 -9.60
N ARG A 331 -11.93 -3.76 -10.65
CA ARG A 331 -13.41 -3.69 -10.57
C ARG A 331 -14.05 -5.03 -10.26
N ARG A 332 -13.42 -6.13 -10.67
CA ARG A 332 -13.83 -7.51 -10.33
C ARG A 332 -12.70 -8.19 -9.59
N PHE A 333 -12.98 -8.73 -8.39
CA PHE A 333 -12.00 -9.43 -7.56
C PHE A 333 -12.67 -10.52 -6.73
N CYS A 334 -11.86 -11.45 -6.24
CA CYS A 334 -12.28 -12.41 -5.23
C CYS A 334 -11.62 -12.06 -3.89
N GLN A 335 -12.43 -12.04 -2.86
CA GLN A 335 -11.98 -11.78 -1.49
C GLN A 335 -12.10 -13.07 -0.68
N ASP A 336 -11.22 -13.28 0.27
CA ASP A 336 -11.38 -14.28 1.31
C ASP A 336 -12.28 -13.71 2.42
N ASP A 337 -13.50 -13.37 2.02
CA ASP A 337 -14.46 -12.63 2.82
C ASP A 337 -15.20 -13.57 3.78
N ALA A 338 -15.07 -13.30 5.07
CA ALA A 338 -15.71 -14.13 6.08
C ALA A 338 -16.38 -13.29 7.16
N HIS A 339 -17.45 -13.86 7.70
CA HIS A 339 -18.27 -13.25 8.74
C HIS A 339 -18.42 -14.21 9.92
N ILE A 340 -18.19 -13.67 11.12
CA ILE A 340 -18.38 -14.39 12.37
C ILE A 340 -19.56 -13.76 13.08
N PHE A 341 -20.58 -14.57 13.36
CA PHE A 341 -21.67 -14.17 14.23
C PHE A 341 -21.41 -14.74 15.62
N CYS A 342 -21.23 -13.90 16.62
CA CYS A 342 -20.87 -14.32 17.96
C CYS A 342 -21.67 -13.57 19.03
N THR A 343 -21.59 -14.03 20.28
CA THR A 343 -22.10 -13.28 21.43
C THR A 343 -21.08 -12.22 21.86
N PRO A 344 -21.51 -11.15 22.56
CA PRO A 344 -20.58 -10.17 23.12
C PRO A 344 -19.45 -10.78 23.98
N ASP A 345 -19.76 -11.85 24.71
CA ASP A 345 -18.79 -12.54 25.56
C ASP A 345 -17.71 -13.30 24.76
N GLN A 346 -18.04 -13.73 23.54
CA GLN A 346 -17.11 -14.43 22.65
C GLN A 346 -16.24 -13.47 21.83
N LEU A 347 -16.58 -12.18 21.78
CA LEU A 347 -16.05 -11.21 20.83
C LEU A 347 -14.53 -11.06 20.92
N GLU A 348 -13.98 -10.88 22.13
CA GLU A 348 -12.53 -10.72 22.34
C GLU A 348 -11.75 -11.95 21.87
N GLN A 349 -12.24 -13.15 22.21
CA GLN A 349 -11.62 -14.40 21.79
C GLN A 349 -11.61 -14.55 20.24
N GLU A 350 -12.71 -14.19 19.58
CA GLU A 350 -12.80 -14.26 18.12
C GLU A 350 -11.88 -13.24 17.43
N ILE A 351 -11.74 -12.04 17.98
CA ILE A 351 -10.81 -11.03 17.46
C ILE A 351 -9.36 -11.51 17.57
N VAL A 352 -8.95 -12.03 18.74
CA VAL A 352 -7.61 -12.58 18.95
C VAL A 352 -7.35 -13.75 17.99
N ALA A 353 -8.32 -14.65 17.81
CA ALA A 353 -8.21 -15.75 16.86
C ALA A 353 -8.06 -15.25 15.40
N CYS A 354 -8.74 -14.16 15.01
CA CYS A 354 -8.56 -13.52 13.73
C CYS A 354 -7.15 -12.94 13.55
N LEU A 355 -6.61 -12.27 14.56
CA LEU A 355 -5.26 -11.71 14.55
C LEU A 355 -4.19 -12.81 14.45
N ASP A 356 -4.35 -13.92 15.19
CA ASP A 356 -3.47 -15.09 15.08
C ASP A 356 -3.54 -15.76 13.70
N PHE A 357 -4.70 -15.75 13.09
CA PHE A 357 -4.86 -16.23 11.71
C PHE A 357 -4.03 -15.36 10.75
N VAL A 358 -4.17 -14.03 10.80
CA VAL A 358 -3.37 -13.10 10.00
C VAL A 358 -1.88 -13.35 10.21
N ARG A 359 -1.43 -13.44 11.47
CA ARG A 359 -0.03 -13.72 11.82
C ARG A 359 0.47 -15.02 11.17
N SER A 360 -0.32 -16.08 11.22
CA SER A 360 0.06 -17.39 10.67
C SER A 360 0.19 -17.37 9.15
N VAL A 361 -0.72 -16.72 8.44
CA VAL A 361 -0.71 -16.58 6.97
C VAL A 361 0.45 -15.69 6.52
N TYR A 362 0.64 -14.55 7.16
CA TYR A 362 1.70 -13.61 6.77
C TYR A 362 3.10 -14.15 7.06
N ARG A 363 3.24 -15.02 8.07
CA ARG A 363 4.49 -15.76 8.30
C ARG A 363 4.84 -16.68 7.12
N VAL A 364 3.85 -17.35 6.51
CA VAL A 364 4.08 -18.18 5.30
C VAL A 364 4.58 -17.33 4.14
N PHE A 365 4.09 -16.10 3.99
CA PHE A 365 4.56 -15.18 2.94
C PHE A 365 5.87 -14.46 3.28
N GLY A 366 6.32 -14.53 4.53
CA GLY A 366 7.51 -13.81 5.00
C GLY A 366 7.27 -12.31 5.22
N PHE A 367 6.01 -11.92 5.46
CA PHE A 367 5.67 -10.51 5.71
C PHE A 367 5.76 -10.15 7.18
N SER A 368 6.31 -8.97 7.45
CA SER A 368 6.07 -8.22 8.68
C SER A 368 4.86 -7.33 8.50
N PHE A 369 4.11 -7.09 9.57
CA PHE A 369 2.92 -6.26 9.53
C PHE A 369 2.80 -5.40 10.78
N HIS A 370 1.96 -4.37 10.74
CA HIS A 370 1.50 -3.61 11.89
C HIS A 370 0.00 -3.36 11.78
N CYS A 371 -0.63 -3.10 12.92
CA CYS A 371 -2.07 -2.90 13.00
C CYS A 371 -2.40 -1.42 13.18
N LEU A 372 -3.47 -0.98 12.56
CA LEU A 372 -4.06 0.34 12.78
C LEU A 372 -5.46 0.16 13.38
N LEU A 373 -5.70 0.76 14.54
CA LEU A 373 -7.04 0.83 15.12
C LEU A 373 -7.76 2.05 14.55
N SER A 374 -8.65 1.82 13.60
CA SER A 374 -9.44 2.85 12.94
C SER A 374 -10.73 3.09 13.70
N THR A 375 -10.89 4.28 14.27
CA THR A 375 -11.98 4.66 15.15
C THR A 375 -13.13 5.35 14.40
N ARG A 376 -14.16 5.75 15.14
CA ARG A 376 -15.41 6.33 14.65
C ARG A 376 -15.22 7.49 13.67
N PRO A 377 -15.77 7.37 12.44
CA PRO A 377 -15.76 8.48 11.46
C PRO A 377 -16.92 9.45 11.71
N THR A 378 -16.95 10.52 10.93
CA THR A 378 -18.09 11.45 10.85
C THR A 378 -18.49 11.61 9.39
N PRO A 379 -19.72 11.20 8.97
CA PRO A 379 -20.82 10.61 9.75
C PRO A 379 -20.64 9.11 10.08
N CYS A 380 -21.38 8.62 11.09
CA CYS A 380 -21.43 7.21 11.45
C CYS A 380 -22.86 6.80 11.88
N LEU A 381 -23.13 5.49 11.90
CA LEU A 381 -24.39 4.91 12.39
C LEU A 381 -24.22 4.36 13.82
N GLY A 382 -25.30 4.37 14.59
CA GLY A 382 -25.37 3.81 15.94
C GLY A 382 -25.05 4.81 17.04
N GLU A 383 -25.25 4.37 18.28
CA GLU A 383 -25.08 5.22 19.47
C GLU A 383 -23.59 5.37 19.84
N PRO A 384 -23.16 6.55 20.30
CA PRO A 384 -21.78 6.82 20.71
C PRO A 384 -21.22 5.79 21.71
N GLU A 385 -22.03 5.37 22.67
CA GLU A 385 -21.64 4.42 23.70
C GLU A 385 -21.33 3.02 23.13
N GLN A 386 -22.03 2.59 22.08
CA GLN A 386 -21.73 1.34 21.36
C GLN A 386 -20.36 1.41 20.69
N TRP A 387 -20.04 2.55 20.09
CA TRP A 387 -18.75 2.79 19.47
C TRP A 387 -17.63 2.77 20.49
N ASP A 388 -17.77 3.48 21.58
CA ASP A 388 -16.76 3.57 22.65
C ASP A 388 -16.46 2.17 23.23
N ASN A 389 -17.47 1.37 23.45
CA ASN A 389 -17.34 -0.02 23.91
C ASN A 389 -16.63 -0.91 22.88
N ALA A 390 -16.99 -0.76 21.58
CA ALA A 390 -16.39 -1.54 20.50
C ALA A 390 -14.90 -1.18 20.31
N GLU A 391 -14.57 0.10 20.31
CA GLU A 391 -13.19 0.58 20.21
C GLU A 391 -12.33 0.08 21.37
N GLN A 392 -12.84 0.11 22.61
CA GLN A 392 -12.17 -0.42 23.79
C GLN A 392 -11.93 -1.94 23.69
N GLN A 393 -12.88 -2.69 23.12
CA GLN A 393 -12.72 -4.14 22.93
C GLN A 393 -11.62 -4.44 21.90
N LEU A 394 -11.59 -3.71 20.77
CA LEU A 394 -10.53 -3.84 19.76
C LEU A 394 -9.16 -3.47 20.35
N GLU A 395 -9.09 -2.38 21.10
CA GLU A 395 -7.85 -1.94 21.76
C GLU A 395 -7.32 -3.00 22.76
N ARG A 396 -8.20 -3.57 23.60
CA ARG A 396 -7.83 -4.67 24.52
C ARG A 396 -7.30 -5.88 23.76
N SER A 397 -7.97 -6.27 22.69
CA SER A 397 -7.54 -7.40 21.86
C SER A 397 -6.17 -7.15 21.21
N LEU A 398 -5.89 -5.94 20.75
CA LEU A 398 -4.57 -5.55 20.21
C LEU A 398 -3.47 -5.56 21.27
N LYS A 399 -3.76 -5.07 22.47
CA LYS A 399 -2.82 -5.12 23.61
C LYS A 399 -2.50 -6.57 23.99
N HIS A 400 -3.50 -7.44 24.01
CA HIS A 400 -3.32 -8.87 24.26
C HIS A 400 -2.49 -9.56 23.17
N PHE A 401 -2.69 -9.18 21.93
CA PHE A 401 -1.99 -9.74 20.77
C PHE A 401 -0.49 -9.43 20.74
N GLY A 402 -0.07 -8.28 21.30
CA GLY A 402 1.32 -7.92 21.55
C GLY A 402 2.13 -7.48 20.33
N GLU A 403 1.53 -7.35 19.14
CA GLU A 403 2.19 -6.78 17.96
C GLU A 403 2.09 -5.24 17.97
N ARG A 404 2.95 -4.59 17.16
CA ARG A 404 2.92 -3.14 17.01
C ARG A 404 1.59 -2.68 16.42
N TRP A 405 0.97 -1.70 17.07
CA TRP A 405 -0.24 -1.06 16.57
C TRP A 405 -0.22 0.45 16.83
N GLU A 406 -1.01 1.18 16.05
CA GLU A 406 -1.15 2.63 16.14
C GLU A 406 -2.63 3.00 16.03
N LEU A 407 -3.01 4.13 16.63
CA LEU A 407 -4.36 4.67 16.52
C LEU A 407 -4.49 5.43 15.19
N ASN A 408 -5.59 5.18 14.46
CA ASN A 408 -5.96 5.85 13.21
C ASN A 408 -7.34 6.52 13.37
N PRO A 409 -7.42 7.74 13.91
CA PRO A 409 -8.68 8.37 14.25
C PRO A 409 -9.56 8.68 13.02
N GLY A 410 -10.84 8.33 13.11
CA GLY A 410 -11.85 8.74 12.12
C GLY A 410 -11.85 7.94 10.81
N ASP A 411 -11.10 6.83 10.71
CA ASP A 411 -11.02 5.99 9.51
C ASP A 411 -11.81 4.67 9.64
N GLY A 412 -12.66 4.54 10.65
CA GLY A 412 -13.60 3.43 10.80
C GLY A 412 -14.61 3.38 9.65
N ALA A 413 -15.32 2.26 9.49
CA ALA A 413 -16.47 2.25 8.58
C ALA A 413 -17.66 2.97 9.23
N PHE A 414 -18.63 3.40 8.42
CA PHE A 414 -19.81 4.07 8.92
C PHE A 414 -20.64 3.23 9.93
N TYR A 415 -20.44 1.91 9.96
CA TYR A 415 -21.18 0.94 10.78
C TYR A 415 -20.36 0.31 11.92
N GLY A 416 -19.07 0.56 12.03
CA GLY A 416 -18.24 0.05 13.12
C GLY A 416 -16.74 0.32 13.00
N PRO A 417 -16.02 0.26 14.13
CA PRO A 417 -14.57 0.41 14.17
C PRO A 417 -13.88 -0.83 13.58
N LYS A 418 -12.63 -0.65 13.14
CA LYS A 418 -11.88 -1.72 12.49
C LYS A 418 -10.42 -1.74 12.89
N ILE A 419 -9.81 -2.92 12.79
CA ILE A 419 -8.36 -3.10 12.78
C ILE A 419 -7.94 -3.31 11.34
N ASP A 420 -7.21 -2.34 10.78
CA ASP A 420 -6.57 -2.47 9.48
C ASP A 420 -5.15 -3.00 9.65
N ILE A 421 -4.80 -4.02 8.90
CA ILE A 421 -3.48 -4.62 8.94
C ILE A 421 -2.71 -4.20 7.69
N GLN A 422 -1.60 -3.52 7.92
CA GLN A 422 -0.69 -3.06 6.88
C GLN A 422 0.55 -3.95 6.84
N ILE A 423 0.90 -4.38 5.64
CA ILE A 423 2.14 -5.10 5.36
C ILE A 423 3.13 -4.17 4.66
N LYS A 424 4.41 -4.42 4.89
CA LYS A 424 5.50 -3.74 4.19
C LYS A 424 6.11 -4.71 3.20
N ASP A 425 6.14 -4.34 1.92
CA ASP A 425 6.76 -5.15 0.88
C ASP A 425 8.31 -5.05 0.90
N ALA A 426 8.96 -5.85 0.07
CA ALA A 426 10.43 -5.92 0.01
C ALA A 426 11.11 -4.61 -0.43
N ILE A 427 10.37 -3.66 -1.02
CA ILE A 427 10.87 -2.34 -1.42
C ILE A 427 10.37 -1.22 -0.49
N GLY A 428 9.77 -1.59 0.64
CA GLY A 428 9.38 -0.69 1.71
C GLY A 428 8.03 0.01 1.56
N ARG A 429 7.21 -0.35 0.54
CA ARG A 429 5.86 0.20 0.37
C ARG A 429 4.88 -0.45 1.34
N GLN A 430 3.98 0.36 1.87
CA GLN A 430 2.91 -0.12 2.76
C GLN A 430 1.65 -0.45 1.95
N HIS A 431 1.06 -1.60 2.25
CA HIS A 431 -0.18 -2.07 1.65
C HIS A 431 -1.16 -2.48 2.73
N GLN A 432 -2.35 -1.89 2.73
CA GLN A 432 -3.45 -2.37 3.55
C GLN A 432 -4.02 -3.64 2.89
N CYS A 433 -3.98 -4.76 3.62
CA CYS A 433 -4.42 -6.05 3.12
C CYS A 433 -5.54 -6.64 3.98
N ALA A 434 -5.24 -7.08 5.20
CA ALA A 434 -6.24 -7.64 6.08
C ALA A 434 -7.04 -6.54 6.80
N THR A 435 -8.28 -6.86 7.12
CA THR A 435 -9.15 -6.03 7.95
C THR A 435 -9.98 -6.92 8.86
N ILE A 436 -10.14 -6.51 10.12
CA ILE A 436 -11.07 -7.10 11.09
C ILE A 436 -11.97 -5.97 11.56
N GLN A 437 -13.27 -6.10 11.35
CA GLN A 437 -14.21 -5.01 11.54
C GLN A 437 -15.41 -5.47 12.34
N LEU A 438 -15.79 -4.69 13.34
CA LEU A 438 -17.00 -4.95 14.13
C LEU A 438 -18.21 -4.32 13.47
N ASP A 439 -19.34 -5.01 13.55
CA ASP A 439 -20.60 -4.52 13.02
C ASP A 439 -21.76 -4.89 13.97
N PHE A 440 -22.38 -3.85 14.48
CA PHE A 440 -23.58 -3.93 15.31
C PHE A 440 -24.85 -3.54 14.52
N GLN A 441 -24.70 -2.96 13.32
CA GLN A 441 -25.77 -2.35 12.55
C GLN A 441 -26.48 -3.35 11.64
N LEU A 442 -25.74 -4.19 10.92
CA LEU A 442 -26.38 -5.23 10.09
C LEU A 442 -27.24 -6.20 10.91
N PRO A 443 -26.80 -6.69 12.09
CA PRO A 443 -27.66 -7.49 12.95
C PRO A 443 -28.96 -6.78 13.36
N ILE A 444 -28.94 -5.46 13.53
CA ILE A 444 -30.14 -4.66 13.83
C ILE A 444 -31.03 -4.56 12.58
N ARG A 445 -30.48 -4.16 11.44
CA ARG A 445 -31.20 -3.95 10.18
C ARG A 445 -31.84 -5.22 9.63
N PHE A 446 -31.20 -6.37 9.84
CA PHE A 446 -31.72 -7.68 9.44
C PHE A 446 -32.53 -8.36 10.54
N HIS A 447 -32.77 -7.68 11.69
CA HIS A 447 -33.52 -8.24 12.83
C HIS A 447 -33.01 -9.61 13.27
N LEU A 448 -31.66 -9.81 13.23
CA LEU A 448 -31.08 -11.08 13.60
C LEU A 448 -31.35 -11.38 15.07
N GLN A 449 -31.81 -12.61 15.36
CA GLN A 449 -32.19 -13.04 16.68
C GLN A 449 -31.59 -14.39 17.02
N LYS A 450 -31.34 -14.63 18.31
CA LYS A 450 -30.99 -15.94 18.87
C LYS A 450 -32.06 -16.35 19.90
N ASP A 451 -32.37 -17.63 19.96
CA ASP A 451 -33.30 -18.25 20.91
C ASP A 451 -34.74 -17.64 20.93
N GLY A 452 -35.17 -17.03 19.80
CA GLY A 452 -36.47 -16.38 19.72
C GLY A 452 -36.65 -15.16 20.62
N GLN A 453 -35.56 -14.70 21.28
CA GLN A 453 -35.52 -13.50 22.10
C GLN A 453 -34.76 -12.39 21.35
N LEU A 454 -34.94 -11.12 21.79
CA LEU A 454 -34.28 -9.93 21.22
C LEU A 454 -32.76 -9.85 21.42
N HIS A 455 -32.10 -10.95 21.78
CA HIS A 455 -30.66 -11.02 21.90
C HIS A 455 -30.03 -11.11 20.51
N ARG A 456 -29.39 -10.02 20.05
CA ARG A 456 -28.72 -9.94 18.77
C ARG A 456 -27.28 -10.46 18.84
N PRO A 457 -26.80 -11.18 17.83
CA PRO A 457 -25.37 -11.45 17.71
C PRO A 457 -24.61 -10.17 17.35
N VAL A 458 -23.30 -10.14 17.64
CA VAL A 458 -22.35 -9.21 17.05
C VAL A 458 -21.79 -9.86 15.80
N MET A 459 -21.50 -9.08 14.78
CA MET A 459 -20.93 -9.55 13.54
C MET A 459 -19.50 -9.03 13.39
N ILE A 460 -18.57 -9.92 13.07
CA ILE A 460 -17.18 -9.57 12.75
C ILE A 460 -16.97 -9.84 11.27
N HIS A 461 -16.67 -8.80 10.50
CA HIS A 461 -16.23 -8.91 9.12
C HIS A 461 -14.73 -9.07 9.10
N ARG A 462 -14.23 -9.95 8.26
CA ARG A 462 -12.80 -10.14 8.15
C ARG A 462 -12.37 -10.66 6.79
N ALA A 463 -11.21 -10.20 6.35
CA ALA A 463 -10.44 -10.75 5.24
C ALA A 463 -8.96 -10.76 5.64
N VAL A 464 -8.21 -11.78 5.23
CA VAL A 464 -6.77 -11.91 5.52
C VAL A 464 -5.94 -11.43 4.34
N LEU A 465 -6.34 -11.78 3.11
CA LEU A 465 -5.62 -11.42 1.89
C LEU A 465 -6.04 -10.04 1.35
N GLY A 466 -7.17 -9.55 1.79
CA GLY A 466 -7.86 -8.40 1.21
C GLY A 466 -8.56 -8.79 -0.09
N SER A 467 -7.82 -8.99 -1.18
CA SER A 467 -8.30 -9.72 -2.35
C SER A 467 -7.19 -10.62 -2.89
N LEU A 468 -7.58 -11.70 -3.57
CA LEU A 468 -6.63 -12.62 -4.20
C LEU A 468 -5.77 -11.89 -5.23
N GLU A 469 -6.37 -11.03 -6.03
CA GLU A 469 -5.70 -10.23 -7.05
C GLU A 469 -4.65 -9.31 -6.42
N ARG A 470 -5.02 -8.54 -5.38
CA ARG A 470 -4.09 -7.65 -4.67
C ARG A 470 -2.96 -8.44 -4.01
N MET A 471 -3.25 -9.56 -3.38
CA MET A 471 -2.24 -10.40 -2.75
C MET A 471 -1.27 -10.98 -3.79
N ILE A 472 -1.76 -11.41 -4.96
CA ILE A 472 -0.90 -11.88 -6.06
C ILE A 472 0.03 -10.75 -6.53
N ALA A 473 -0.48 -9.51 -6.67
CA ALA A 473 0.37 -8.35 -7.01
C ALA A 473 1.50 -8.15 -5.99
N ILE A 474 1.14 -8.13 -4.71
CA ILE A 474 2.10 -7.91 -3.62
C ILE A 474 3.14 -9.03 -3.56
N LEU A 475 2.72 -10.29 -3.71
CA LEU A 475 3.63 -11.43 -3.74
C LEU A 475 4.55 -11.39 -4.98
N ALA A 476 4.01 -11.04 -6.17
CA ALA A 476 4.81 -10.88 -7.38
C ALA A 476 5.92 -9.83 -7.19
N GLU A 477 5.58 -8.68 -6.62
CA GLU A 477 6.52 -7.59 -6.35
C GLU A 477 7.49 -7.93 -5.23
N ASN A 478 7.02 -8.57 -4.14
CA ASN A 478 7.85 -9.01 -3.03
C ASN A 478 8.92 -10.02 -3.47
N PHE A 479 8.52 -11.03 -4.22
CA PHE A 479 9.44 -12.03 -4.75
C PHE A 479 10.17 -11.59 -6.03
N GLY A 480 9.81 -10.43 -6.62
CA GLY A 480 10.38 -9.96 -7.89
C GLY A 480 10.15 -10.97 -9.03
N GLY A 481 9.01 -11.65 -9.05
CA GLY A 481 8.67 -12.71 -10.00
C GLY A 481 9.38 -14.04 -9.75
N LYS A 482 10.18 -14.15 -8.70
CA LYS A 482 10.85 -15.39 -8.29
C LYS A 482 9.99 -16.15 -7.27
N TRP A 483 8.89 -16.71 -7.73
CA TRP A 483 7.92 -17.38 -6.89
C TRP A 483 8.55 -18.50 -6.06
N PRO A 484 8.20 -18.65 -4.77
CA PRO A 484 8.59 -19.82 -4.00
C PRO A 484 8.00 -21.08 -4.62
N LEU A 485 8.63 -22.22 -4.39
CA LEU A 485 8.31 -23.48 -5.06
C LEU A 485 6.81 -23.82 -5.01
N TRP A 486 6.18 -23.66 -3.87
CA TRP A 486 4.78 -24.01 -3.67
C TRP A 486 3.78 -23.14 -4.45
N LEU A 487 4.18 -21.90 -4.85
CA LEU A 487 3.39 -20.99 -5.69
C LEU A 487 3.81 -20.99 -7.16
N SER A 488 4.99 -21.50 -7.47
CA SER A 488 5.57 -21.39 -8.82
C SER A 488 4.77 -22.17 -9.85
N PRO A 489 4.35 -21.54 -10.96
CA PRO A 489 3.66 -22.22 -12.05
C PRO A 489 4.60 -23.07 -12.92
N ALA A 490 5.88 -22.75 -12.89
CA ALA A 490 6.92 -23.51 -13.57
C ALA A 490 7.85 -24.09 -12.52
N GLN A 491 7.64 -25.30 -12.15
CA GLN A 491 8.30 -25.95 -11.02
C GLN A 491 9.57 -26.75 -11.32
N VAL A 492 9.81 -27.38 -12.47
CA VAL A 492 11.07 -27.99 -12.92
C VAL A 492 11.31 -27.73 -14.40
N MET A 493 12.54 -27.43 -14.75
CA MET A 493 13.01 -27.51 -16.13
C MET A 493 14.02 -28.64 -16.24
N VAL A 494 13.73 -29.61 -17.04
CA VAL A 494 14.66 -30.71 -17.39
C VAL A 494 15.36 -30.34 -18.69
N ILE A 495 16.69 -30.23 -18.64
CA ILE A 495 17.52 -29.83 -19.79
C ILE A 495 18.31 -31.05 -20.26
N PRO A 496 17.99 -31.65 -21.41
CA PRO A 496 18.80 -32.72 -22.00
C PRO A 496 20.11 -32.15 -22.56
N VAL A 497 21.21 -32.86 -22.33
CA VAL A 497 22.50 -32.59 -22.95
C VAL A 497 22.76 -33.64 -24.02
N GLY A 498 22.54 -33.23 -25.28
CA GLY A 498 22.66 -34.14 -26.45
C GLY A 498 21.37 -34.93 -26.75
N GLY A 499 21.19 -35.29 -28.01
CA GLY A 499 19.98 -35.98 -28.52
C GLY A 499 19.69 -37.33 -27.88
N ASN A 500 20.73 -38.06 -27.45
CA ASN A 500 20.58 -39.34 -26.80
C ASN A 500 19.91 -39.31 -25.42
N SER A 501 19.83 -38.14 -24.81
CA SER A 501 19.27 -37.93 -23.46
C SER A 501 17.81 -37.43 -23.46
N GLU A 502 17.20 -37.21 -24.64
CA GLU A 502 15.83 -36.66 -24.73
C GLU A 502 14.76 -37.61 -24.16
N SER A 503 14.88 -38.90 -24.43
CA SER A 503 13.94 -39.92 -23.91
C SER A 503 14.00 -39.98 -22.38
N TYR A 504 15.19 -39.92 -21.82
CA TYR A 504 15.41 -39.90 -20.38
C TYR A 504 14.90 -38.56 -19.76
N ALA A 505 15.17 -37.44 -20.43
CA ALA A 505 14.63 -36.16 -20.00
C ALA A 505 13.09 -36.13 -19.96
N LYS A 506 12.43 -36.75 -20.95
CA LYS A 506 10.96 -36.92 -20.96
C LYS A 506 10.49 -37.78 -19.78
N GLN A 507 11.16 -38.88 -19.51
CA GLN A 507 10.84 -39.77 -18.39
C GLN A 507 11.01 -39.05 -17.06
N VAL A 508 12.11 -38.33 -16.85
CA VAL A 508 12.38 -37.50 -15.68
C VAL A 508 11.32 -36.41 -15.54
N SER A 509 10.97 -35.72 -16.63
CA SER A 509 9.93 -34.67 -16.63
C SER A 509 8.55 -35.18 -16.22
N LEU A 510 8.18 -36.39 -16.64
CA LEU A 510 6.93 -37.06 -16.22
C LEU A 510 6.95 -37.42 -14.72
N THR A 511 8.11 -37.75 -14.18
CA THR A 511 8.28 -38.10 -12.76
C THR A 511 8.26 -36.88 -11.86
N PHE A 512 8.84 -35.81 -12.35
CA PHE A 512 8.90 -34.54 -11.63
C PHE A 512 7.68 -33.68 -11.89
N ASN A 513 6.60 -33.78 -11.52
CA ASN A 513 5.55 -32.79 -11.67
C ASN A 513 5.86 -31.48 -10.87
N VAL A 514 7.13 -31.03 -10.81
CA VAL A 514 7.63 -29.97 -9.88
C VAL A 514 8.89 -29.22 -10.39
N CYS A 515 9.27 -28.02 -9.90
CA CYS A 515 10.28 -27.05 -10.39
C CYS A 515 11.69 -27.10 -9.82
N VAL A 516 12.64 -27.59 -10.56
CA VAL A 516 14.10 -27.33 -10.39
C VAL A 516 14.76 -27.44 -11.77
N TYR A 517 15.85 -26.68 -11.98
CA TYR A 517 16.67 -26.90 -13.16
C TYR A 517 17.47 -28.18 -12.98
N THR A 518 17.11 -29.21 -13.72
CA THR A 518 17.88 -30.47 -13.76
C THR A 518 18.50 -30.63 -15.12
N VAL A 519 19.78 -30.92 -15.14
CA VAL A 519 20.52 -31.23 -16.37
C VAL A 519 20.69 -32.73 -16.43
N VAL A 520 20.33 -33.36 -17.55
CA VAL A 520 20.44 -34.77 -17.77
C VAL A 520 21.24 -35.07 -19.04
N GLY A 521 22.31 -35.81 -18.90
CA GLY A 521 23.18 -36.27 -19.97
C GLY A 521 23.34 -37.79 -19.94
N ASP A 522 24.26 -38.34 -20.72
CA ASP A 522 24.51 -39.78 -20.77
C ASP A 522 24.89 -40.35 -19.40
N LYS A 523 25.70 -39.63 -18.63
CA LYS A 523 26.11 -40.04 -17.28
C LYS A 523 24.94 -40.11 -16.29
N GLU A 524 24.02 -39.16 -16.36
CA GLU A 524 22.83 -39.15 -15.53
C GLU A 524 21.85 -40.24 -15.94
N ARG A 525 21.71 -40.50 -17.26
CA ARG A 525 20.89 -41.57 -17.80
C ARG A 525 21.39 -42.94 -17.33
N GLU A 526 22.71 -43.20 -17.42
CA GLU A 526 23.33 -44.47 -17.02
C GLU A 526 23.22 -44.76 -15.53
N SER A 527 23.27 -43.70 -14.70
CA SER A 527 23.23 -43.83 -13.24
C SER A 527 21.83 -43.60 -12.63
N GLY A 528 20.80 -43.32 -13.43
CA GLY A 528 19.45 -43.01 -12.92
C GLY A 528 19.37 -41.76 -12.04
N THR A 529 20.23 -40.79 -12.30
CA THR A 529 20.37 -39.55 -11.50
C THR A 529 19.99 -38.31 -12.31
N VAL A 530 19.94 -37.18 -11.64
CA VAL A 530 19.83 -35.85 -12.24
C VAL A 530 20.88 -34.90 -11.68
N ASN A 531 21.41 -33.99 -12.49
CA ASN A 531 22.32 -32.96 -12.03
C ASN A 531 21.49 -31.70 -11.70
N VAL A 532 21.40 -31.41 -10.41
CA VAL A 532 20.53 -30.32 -9.88
C VAL A 532 21.25 -29.00 -9.89
N ARG A 533 20.57 -27.96 -10.37
CA ARG A 533 21.01 -26.57 -10.30
C ARG A 533 19.95 -25.70 -9.66
N SER A 534 20.35 -24.86 -8.71
CA SER A 534 19.44 -23.88 -8.12
C SER A 534 19.10 -22.79 -9.14
N ARG A 535 18.01 -22.06 -8.91
CA ARG A 535 17.61 -20.88 -9.70
C ARG A 535 18.71 -19.81 -9.75
N ARG A 536 19.56 -19.73 -8.74
CA ARG A 536 20.70 -18.81 -8.68
C ARG A 536 21.96 -19.30 -9.41
N GLY A 537 21.84 -20.45 -10.09
CA GLY A 537 22.93 -21.04 -10.86
C GLY A 537 23.92 -21.90 -10.04
N LYS A 538 23.68 -22.09 -8.73
CA LYS A 538 24.51 -22.96 -7.88
C LYS A 538 24.34 -24.40 -8.34
N GLN A 539 25.44 -25.08 -8.58
CA GLN A 539 25.43 -26.51 -8.90
C GLN A 539 25.36 -27.31 -7.59
N LEU A 540 24.31 -28.12 -7.47
CA LEU A 540 24.07 -28.98 -6.31
C LEU A 540 24.55 -30.43 -6.55
N GLY A 541 25.08 -30.69 -7.76
CA GLY A 541 25.66 -31.96 -8.14
C GLY A 541 24.62 -32.98 -8.58
N ARG A 542 25.13 -34.22 -8.83
CA ARG A 542 24.29 -35.33 -9.18
C ARG A 542 23.61 -35.95 -7.97
N ARG A 543 22.30 -36.22 -8.09
CA ARG A 543 21.51 -36.83 -7.03
C ARG A 543 20.50 -37.83 -7.60
N PRO A 544 20.14 -38.86 -6.85
CA PRO A 544 19.05 -39.75 -7.20
C PRO A 544 17.74 -38.99 -7.40
N ILE A 545 16.93 -39.37 -8.38
CA ILE A 545 15.64 -38.70 -8.67
C ILE A 545 14.72 -38.72 -7.44
N GLU A 546 14.65 -39.83 -6.73
CA GLU A 546 13.82 -39.99 -5.51
C GLU A 546 14.20 -39.02 -4.40
N GLU A 547 15.49 -38.76 -4.16
CA GLU A 547 15.98 -37.83 -3.17
C GLU A 547 15.55 -36.41 -3.51
N VAL A 548 15.72 -36.02 -4.77
CA VAL A 548 15.33 -34.70 -5.27
C VAL A 548 13.82 -34.52 -5.16
N LEU A 549 13.05 -35.54 -5.57
CA LEU A 549 11.59 -35.49 -5.49
C LEU A 549 11.08 -35.36 -4.05
N THR A 550 11.69 -36.06 -3.12
CA THR A 550 11.36 -36.02 -1.69
C THR A 550 11.63 -34.60 -1.11
N SER A 551 12.79 -34.04 -1.40
CA SER A 551 13.15 -32.70 -0.96
C SER A 551 12.21 -31.64 -1.54
N LEU A 552 11.85 -31.75 -2.81
CA LEU A 552 10.90 -30.83 -3.45
C LEU A 552 9.49 -30.92 -2.85
N LYS A 553 9.01 -32.14 -2.61
CA LYS A 553 7.73 -32.36 -1.93
C LYS A 553 7.75 -31.73 -0.54
N GLN A 554 8.83 -31.91 0.21
CA GLN A 554 8.99 -31.28 1.52
C GLN A 554 8.93 -29.75 1.45
N LEU A 555 9.68 -29.11 0.53
CA LEU A 555 9.64 -27.66 0.35
C LEU A 555 8.25 -27.15 -0.03
N ARG A 556 7.55 -27.87 -0.90
CA ARG A 556 6.17 -27.55 -1.29
C ARG A 556 5.21 -27.70 -0.11
N ASP A 557 5.25 -28.80 0.60
CA ASP A 557 4.29 -29.14 1.65
C ASP A 557 4.49 -28.30 2.91
N THR A 558 5.74 -27.91 3.22
CA THR A 558 6.07 -26.94 4.27
C THR A 558 5.86 -25.49 3.85
N ARG A 559 5.52 -25.24 2.58
CA ARG A 559 5.36 -23.88 2.02
C ARG A 559 6.59 -22.99 2.26
N SER A 560 7.77 -23.57 2.11
CA SER A 560 9.04 -22.87 2.32
C SER A 560 9.23 -21.76 1.29
N ASN A 561 9.69 -20.59 1.77
CA ASN A 561 10.15 -19.49 0.93
C ASN A 561 11.64 -19.62 0.55
N GLN A 562 12.30 -20.68 0.99
CA GLN A 562 13.69 -20.95 0.64
C GLN A 562 13.77 -21.56 -0.76
N ASP A 563 14.72 -21.08 -1.55
CA ASP A 563 14.98 -21.55 -2.93
C ASP A 563 15.95 -22.75 -2.98
N GLU A 564 16.47 -23.22 -1.85
CA GLU A 564 17.59 -24.16 -1.79
C GLU A 564 17.21 -25.45 -1.04
N PHE A 565 17.73 -26.57 -1.58
CA PHE A 565 17.71 -27.90 -0.97
C PHE A 565 18.65 -27.99 0.23
#